data_f5708ce0072ec1c13a3b4ed514b67b43
#
_entry.id   f5708ce0072ec1c13a3b4ed514b67b43
#
_cell.length_a   1.000
_cell.length_b   1.000
_cell.length_c   1.000
_cell.angle_alpha   90.00
_cell.angle_beta   90.00
_cell.angle_gamma   90.00
#
_symmetry.space_group_name_H-M   'P 1'
#
loop_
_entity.id
_entity.type
_entity.pdbx_description
1 polymer ?
#
loop_
_entity_poly.entity_id
_entity_poly.type
_entity_poly.pdbx_seq_one_letter_code
_entity_poly.pdbx_strand_id
1 'polypeptide(L)'
;MSQYQEYIEKPTEFLALTGYTREEFEALLPHFGKSYAEWMSTHRLDGKPRGKRKYSAYKNSPLPSIEDKLFFILHYLKTNNLQQVQGAMFGMSQPKANLWIHGLHPILNRALAELGELPARDMEQMIFEADEETIYFHDGTERPIPRPSNPEQQQLYYSGKKTTRHQK
;
A
#
# COMPACT_ATOMS: atom_id res chain seq x y z
N MET A 1 -11.68 14.67 17.34
CA MET A 1 -10.95 13.44 17.64
C MET A 1 -10.62 12.81 16.30
N SER A 2 -9.38 12.42 16.05
CA SER A 2 -9.02 11.76 14.79
C SER A 2 -9.38 10.28 14.85
N GLN A 3 -9.48 9.63 13.67
CA GLN A 3 -9.74 8.19 13.60
C GLN A 3 -8.64 7.37 14.30
N TYR A 4 -7.37 7.77 14.17
CA TYR A 4 -6.27 7.15 14.90
C TYR A 4 -6.50 7.20 16.42
N GLN A 5 -6.82 8.39 16.96
CA GLN A 5 -7.07 8.56 18.40
C GLN A 5 -8.29 7.76 18.90
N GLU A 6 -9.27 7.53 18.05
CA GLU A 6 -10.46 6.74 18.40
C GLU A 6 -10.14 5.24 18.56
N TYR A 7 -9.24 4.70 17.72
CA TYR A 7 -9.01 3.27 17.63
C TYR A 7 -7.73 2.79 18.32
N ILE A 8 -6.75 3.66 18.62
CA ILE A 8 -5.47 3.25 19.21
C ILE A 8 -5.60 2.52 20.54
N GLU A 9 -6.64 2.85 21.32
CA GLU A 9 -6.92 2.20 22.62
C GLU A 9 -7.84 0.97 22.50
N LYS A 10 -8.16 0.53 21.27
CA LYS A 10 -9.01 -0.62 20.95
C LYS A 10 -8.21 -1.63 20.12
N PRO A 11 -7.38 -2.50 20.74
CA PRO A 11 -6.38 -3.31 20.01
C PRO A 11 -6.99 -4.21 18.92
N THR A 12 -8.14 -4.83 19.19
CA THR A 12 -8.81 -5.73 18.25
C THR A 12 -9.30 -4.98 17.01
N GLU A 13 -9.95 -3.83 17.22
CA GLU A 13 -10.45 -2.99 16.14
C GLU A 13 -9.30 -2.35 15.38
N PHE A 14 -8.25 -1.90 16.07
CA PHE A 14 -7.07 -1.31 15.45
C PHE A 14 -6.38 -2.30 14.52
N LEU A 15 -6.16 -3.54 14.98
CA LEU A 15 -5.60 -4.62 14.16
C LEU A 15 -6.51 -4.97 12.97
N ALA A 16 -7.82 -5.04 13.17
CA ALA A 16 -8.77 -5.32 12.10
C ALA A 16 -8.77 -4.23 11.01
N LEU A 17 -8.62 -2.97 11.42
CA LEU A 17 -8.65 -1.82 10.51
C LEU A 17 -7.32 -1.53 9.81
N THR A 18 -6.18 -1.86 10.44
CA THR A 18 -4.84 -1.52 9.91
C THR A 18 -4.05 -2.73 9.45
N GLY A 19 -4.31 -3.92 9.99
CA GLY A 19 -3.49 -5.11 9.83
C GLY A 19 -2.22 -5.11 10.68
N TYR A 20 -2.06 -4.13 11.58
CA TYR A 20 -0.91 -3.96 12.45
C TYR A 20 -1.35 -3.93 13.91
N THR A 21 -0.55 -4.51 14.80
CA THR A 21 -0.65 -4.26 16.23
C THR A 21 -0.21 -2.83 16.55
N ARG A 22 -0.48 -2.37 17.75
CA ARG A 22 -0.02 -1.04 18.19
C ARG A 22 1.50 -0.94 18.17
N GLU A 23 2.19 -1.96 18.63
CA GLU A 23 3.65 -2.03 18.70
C GLU A 23 4.29 -1.98 17.31
N GLU A 24 3.76 -2.74 16.36
CA GLU A 24 4.20 -2.72 14.96
C GLU A 24 3.95 -1.36 14.29
N PHE A 25 2.80 -0.75 14.57
CA PHE A 25 2.47 0.58 14.08
C PHE A 25 3.45 1.64 14.63
N GLU A 26 3.72 1.60 15.94
CA GLU A 26 4.67 2.51 16.61
C GLU A 26 6.10 2.30 16.11
N ALA A 27 6.50 1.06 15.76
CA ALA A 27 7.79 0.78 15.14
C ALA A 27 7.92 1.34 13.72
N LEU A 28 6.84 1.26 12.92
CA LEU A 28 6.82 1.80 11.55
C LEU A 28 6.74 3.34 11.51
N LEU A 29 6.12 3.95 12.50
CA LEU A 29 5.80 5.37 12.52
C LEU A 29 7.00 6.32 12.31
N PRO A 30 8.17 6.16 12.98
CA PRO A 30 9.32 7.01 12.77
C PRO A 30 9.89 6.93 11.35
N HIS A 31 9.93 5.76 10.74
CA HIS A 31 10.39 5.55 9.36
C HIS A 31 9.43 6.17 8.35
N PHE A 32 8.13 6.01 8.57
CA PHE A 32 7.11 6.66 7.76
C PHE A 32 7.18 8.19 7.89
N GLY A 33 7.35 8.71 9.10
CA GLY A 33 7.48 10.15 9.37
C GLY A 33 8.70 10.76 8.67
N LYS A 34 9.85 10.08 8.72
CA LYS A 34 11.08 10.48 8.02
C LYS A 34 10.86 10.50 6.51
N SER A 35 10.36 9.40 5.92
CA SER A 35 10.07 9.28 4.48
C SER A 35 9.06 10.34 4.01
N TYR A 36 8.04 10.63 4.84
CA TYR A 36 7.07 11.69 4.56
C TYR A 36 7.71 13.08 4.54
N ALA A 37 8.54 13.41 5.53
CA ALA A 37 9.22 14.69 5.60
C ALA A 37 10.18 14.90 4.40
N GLU A 38 10.95 13.88 4.05
CA GLU A 38 11.85 13.90 2.90
C GLU A 38 11.08 14.10 1.59
N TRP A 39 10.01 13.33 1.38
CA TRP A 39 9.17 13.49 0.19
C TRP A 39 8.57 14.87 0.09
N MET A 40 7.97 15.37 1.18
CA MET A 40 7.31 16.67 1.19
C MET A 40 8.27 17.84 1.12
N SER A 41 9.57 17.65 1.36
CA SER A 41 10.59 18.68 1.15
C SER A 41 10.84 18.99 -0.33
N THR A 42 10.72 18.00 -1.19
CA THR A 42 11.04 18.07 -2.63
C THR A 42 9.81 17.96 -3.53
N HIS A 43 8.75 17.30 -3.07
CA HIS A 43 7.54 17.06 -3.85
C HIS A 43 6.29 17.58 -3.14
N ARG A 44 5.22 17.70 -3.90
CA ARG A 44 3.86 17.89 -3.41
C ARG A 44 3.18 16.52 -3.24
N LEU A 45 2.01 16.50 -2.58
CA LEU A 45 1.25 15.27 -2.40
C LEU A 45 0.79 14.65 -3.73
N ASP A 46 0.61 15.46 -4.77
CA ASP A 46 0.27 15.03 -6.12
C ASP A 46 1.47 14.49 -6.94
N GLY A 47 2.62 14.30 -6.30
CA GLY A 47 3.85 13.81 -6.92
C GLY A 47 4.62 14.83 -7.75
N LYS A 48 4.09 16.04 -7.93
CA LYS A 48 4.79 17.08 -8.69
C LYS A 48 5.94 17.69 -7.87
N PRO A 49 7.03 18.10 -8.53
CA PRO A 49 8.12 18.80 -7.85
C PRO A 49 7.61 20.03 -7.10
N ARG A 50 8.12 20.23 -5.90
CA ARG A 50 7.84 21.42 -5.12
C ARG A 50 8.71 22.58 -5.61
N GLY A 51 8.08 23.70 -5.94
CA GLY A 51 8.79 24.92 -6.27
C GLY A 51 9.46 25.56 -5.02
N LYS A 52 9.71 26.85 -5.06
CA LYS A 52 10.44 27.61 -4.01
C LYS A 52 9.76 27.61 -2.62
N ARG A 53 8.47 27.25 -2.50
CA ARG A 53 7.74 27.25 -1.24
C ARG A 53 8.07 26.03 -0.42
N LYS A 54 8.52 26.22 0.84
CA LYS A 54 8.70 25.14 1.81
C LYS A 54 7.36 24.50 2.16
N TYR A 55 7.40 23.21 2.52
CA TYR A 55 6.22 22.51 3.05
C TYR A 55 5.83 23.12 4.40
N SER A 56 4.53 23.31 4.58
CA SER A 56 3.92 23.58 5.88
C SER A 56 2.64 22.77 6.00
N ALA A 57 2.40 22.20 7.17
CA ALA A 57 1.16 21.49 7.45
C ALA A 57 -0.03 22.47 7.45
N TYR A 58 -1.12 22.13 6.79
CA TYR A 58 -2.32 22.93 6.82
C TYR A 58 -3.10 22.67 8.11
N LYS A 59 -3.50 23.74 8.83
CA LYS A 59 -4.30 23.62 10.06
C LYS A 59 -5.62 22.84 9.88
N ASN A 60 -6.22 22.94 8.70
CA ASN A 60 -7.49 22.27 8.36
C ASN A 60 -7.26 20.99 7.55
N SER A 61 -6.12 20.30 7.75
CA SER A 61 -5.89 19.01 7.11
C SER A 61 -6.84 17.96 7.73
N PRO A 62 -7.52 17.12 6.93
CA PRO A 62 -8.29 16.00 7.47
C PRO A 62 -7.40 14.94 8.12
N LEU A 63 -6.11 14.94 7.80
CA LEU A 63 -5.09 14.09 8.39
C LEU A 63 -4.01 15.00 9.01
N PRO A 64 -4.26 15.53 10.22
CA PRO A 64 -3.40 16.56 10.81
C PRO A 64 -2.04 16.02 11.23
N SER A 65 -1.98 14.84 11.85
CA SER A 65 -0.76 14.25 12.38
C SER A 65 -0.11 13.24 11.42
N ILE A 66 1.06 12.75 11.75
CA ILE A 66 1.75 11.69 10.98
C ILE A 66 1.08 10.34 11.24
N GLU A 67 0.62 10.12 12.46
CA GLU A 67 -0.14 8.95 12.88
C GLU A 67 -1.45 8.82 12.08
N ASP A 68 -2.18 9.94 11.90
CA ASP A 68 -3.41 9.94 11.09
C ASP A 68 -3.14 9.59 9.63
N LYS A 69 -2.01 10.02 9.07
CA LYS A 69 -1.62 9.71 7.69
C LYS A 69 -1.24 8.24 7.54
N LEU A 70 -0.48 7.70 8.50
CA LEU A 70 -0.11 6.29 8.51
C LEU A 70 -1.35 5.42 8.71
N PHE A 71 -2.20 5.75 9.69
CA PHE A 71 -3.46 5.04 9.91
C PHE A 71 -4.36 5.06 8.66
N PHE A 72 -4.50 6.21 8.01
CA PHE A 72 -5.29 6.35 6.78
C PHE A 72 -4.84 5.41 5.67
N ILE A 73 -3.54 5.35 5.38
CA ILE A 73 -3.04 4.52 4.28
C ILE A 73 -3.09 3.03 4.62
N LEU A 74 -2.75 2.64 5.85
CA LEU A 74 -2.87 1.25 6.31
C LEU A 74 -4.31 0.77 6.28
N HIS A 75 -5.25 1.59 6.78
CA HIS A 75 -6.67 1.31 6.73
C HIS A 75 -7.14 1.07 5.29
N TYR A 76 -6.75 1.93 4.35
CA TYR A 76 -7.13 1.76 2.94
C TYR A 76 -6.59 0.45 2.35
N LEU A 77 -5.32 0.13 2.60
CA LEU A 77 -4.68 -1.09 2.10
C LEU A 77 -5.28 -2.36 2.72
N LYS A 78 -5.59 -2.32 4.02
CA LYS A 78 -6.18 -3.47 4.74
C LYS A 78 -7.60 -3.76 4.32
N THR A 79 -8.43 -2.71 4.21
CA THR A 79 -9.88 -2.86 3.98
C THR A 79 -10.25 -2.86 2.51
N ASN A 80 -9.37 -2.37 1.64
CA ASN A 80 -9.60 -2.22 0.20
C ASN A 80 -10.93 -1.53 -0.14
N ASN A 81 -11.29 -0.50 0.64
CA ASN A 81 -12.53 0.24 0.50
C ASN A 81 -12.59 1.02 -0.81
N LEU A 82 -13.81 1.27 -1.29
CA LEU A 82 -14.03 2.31 -2.29
C LEU A 82 -13.52 3.66 -1.76
N GLN A 83 -12.83 4.42 -2.60
CA GLN A 83 -12.27 5.73 -2.21
C GLN A 83 -13.33 6.71 -1.67
N GLN A 84 -14.58 6.57 -2.11
CA GLN A 84 -15.69 7.36 -1.57
C GLN A 84 -15.99 7.00 -0.10
N VAL A 85 -15.98 5.71 0.23
CA VAL A 85 -16.18 5.22 1.60
C VAL A 85 -14.99 5.65 2.48
N GLN A 86 -13.78 5.48 1.99
CA GLN A 86 -12.57 5.95 2.66
C GLN A 86 -12.63 7.46 2.93
N GLY A 87 -13.03 8.24 1.93
CA GLY A 87 -13.23 9.68 2.08
C GLY A 87 -14.24 10.04 3.16
N ALA A 88 -15.42 9.41 3.15
CA ALA A 88 -16.47 9.63 4.14
C ALA A 88 -15.99 9.32 5.56
N MET A 89 -15.29 8.21 5.77
CA MET A 89 -14.74 7.81 7.07
C MET A 89 -13.77 8.85 7.64
N PHE A 90 -12.94 9.46 6.79
CA PHE A 90 -11.93 10.45 7.20
C PHE A 90 -12.38 11.91 6.98
N GLY A 91 -13.66 12.16 6.76
CA GLY A 91 -14.22 13.52 6.63
C GLY A 91 -13.69 14.29 5.41
N MET A 92 -13.45 13.60 4.31
CA MET A 92 -12.96 14.21 3.06
C MET A 92 -13.72 13.72 1.82
N SER A 93 -13.67 14.50 0.75
CA SER A 93 -14.25 14.11 -0.54
C SER A 93 -13.43 12.98 -1.22
N GLN A 94 -14.07 12.20 -2.09
CA GLN A 94 -13.43 11.14 -2.85
C GLN A 94 -12.18 11.61 -3.65
N PRO A 95 -12.16 12.75 -4.37
CA PRO A 95 -10.95 13.22 -5.04
C PRO A 95 -9.82 13.54 -4.06
N LYS A 96 -10.13 13.99 -2.85
CA LYS A 96 -9.15 14.25 -1.81
C LYS A 96 -8.62 12.95 -1.21
N ALA A 97 -9.47 11.95 -0.99
CA ALA A 97 -9.05 10.61 -0.58
C ALA A 97 -8.13 9.97 -1.62
N ASN A 98 -8.48 10.04 -2.90
CA ASN A 98 -7.64 9.58 -4.01
C ASN A 98 -6.23 10.23 -3.97
N LEU A 99 -6.18 11.55 -3.81
CA LEU A 99 -4.91 12.28 -3.72
C LEU A 99 -4.05 11.80 -2.55
N TRP A 100 -4.64 11.59 -1.37
CA TRP A 100 -3.93 11.10 -0.20
C TRP A 100 -3.47 9.65 -0.37
N ILE A 101 -4.29 8.76 -0.92
CA ILE A 101 -3.93 7.36 -1.18
C ILE A 101 -2.71 7.30 -2.09
N HIS A 102 -2.77 7.95 -3.26
CA HIS A 102 -1.68 7.94 -4.23
C HIS A 102 -0.41 8.65 -3.73
N GLY A 103 -0.56 9.67 -2.90
CA GLY A 103 0.59 10.38 -2.31
C GLY A 103 1.26 9.61 -1.18
N LEU A 104 0.49 8.92 -0.32
CA LEU A 104 1.04 8.22 0.84
C LEU A 104 1.56 6.81 0.51
N HIS A 105 1.01 6.14 -0.50
CA HIS A 105 1.44 4.79 -0.87
C HIS A 105 2.95 4.69 -1.20
N PRO A 106 3.54 5.52 -2.07
CA PRO A 106 4.98 5.46 -2.33
C PRO A 106 5.83 5.86 -1.11
N ILE A 107 5.32 6.71 -0.22
CA ILE A 107 5.99 7.09 1.02
C ILE A 107 6.03 5.89 1.98
N LEU A 108 4.92 5.15 2.11
CA LEU A 108 4.88 3.92 2.90
C LEU A 108 5.83 2.86 2.35
N ASN A 109 5.87 2.66 1.03
CA ASN A 109 6.80 1.71 0.41
C ASN A 109 8.27 2.06 0.71
N ARG A 110 8.63 3.35 0.73
CA ARG A 110 9.99 3.77 1.12
C ARG A 110 10.29 3.47 2.59
N ALA A 111 9.34 3.72 3.48
CA ALA A 111 9.49 3.40 4.90
C ALA A 111 9.67 1.90 5.14
N LEU A 112 8.89 1.06 4.46
CA LEU A 112 9.01 -0.40 4.54
C LEU A 112 10.32 -0.90 3.92
N ALA A 113 10.80 -0.26 2.83
CA ALA A 113 12.11 -0.59 2.25
C ALA A 113 13.26 -0.30 3.21
N GLU A 114 13.20 0.82 3.97
CA GLU A 114 14.20 1.15 5.00
C GLU A 114 14.22 0.13 6.16
N LEU A 115 13.09 -0.51 6.43
CA LEU A 115 12.97 -1.57 7.45
C LEU A 115 13.33 -2.97 6.93
N GLY A 116 13.53 -3.14 5.61
CA GLY A 116 13.72 -4.44 5.01
C GLY A 116 12.45 -5.30 4.90
N GLU A 117 11.27 -4.71 5.09
CA GLU A 117 9.97 -5.41 5.13
C GLU A 117 9.30 -5.55 3.75
N LEU A 118 9.95 -5.10 2.69
CA LEU A 118 9.42 -5.33 1.34
C LEU A 118 9.72 -6.76 0.88
N PRO A 119 8.73 -7.44 0.26
CA PRO A 119 8.96 -8.77 -0.27
C PRO A 119 10.06 -8.75 -1.34
N ALA A 120 10.89 -9.77 -1.35
CA ALA A 120 11.88 -10.00 -2.40
C ALA A 120 11.20 -10.00 -3.79
N ARG A 121 11.79 -9.31 -4.76
CA ARG A 121 11.24 -9.17 -6.11
C ARG A 121 11.95 -10.04 -7.15
N ASP A 122 13.08 -10.59 -6.80
CA ASP A 122 13.86 -11.48 -7.64
C ASP A 122 14.33 -12.72 -6.87
N MET A 123 14.70 -13.76 -7.63
CA MET A 123 15.13 -15.04 -7.08
C MET A 123 16.45 -14.94 -6.31
N GLU A 124 17.34 -14.03 -6.70
CA GLU A 124 18.65 -13.87 -6.04
C GLU A 124 18.47 -13.32 -4.62
N GLN A 125 17.57 -12.36 -4.42
CA GLN A 125 17.19 -11.87 -3.10
C GLN A 125 16.57 -12.97 -2.24
N MET A 126 15.64 -13.75 -2.82
CA MET A 126 14.99 -14.86 -2.10
C MET A 126 15.99 -15.93 -1.63
N ILE A 127 16.98 -16.27 -2.47
CA ILE A 127 18.02 -17.26 -2.13
C ILE A 127 18.94 -16.72 -1.04
N PHE A 128 19.25 -15.43 -1.06
CA PHE A 128 20.13 -14.80 -0.07
C PHE A 128 19.48 -14.71 1.31
N GLU A 129 18.16 -14.49 1.37
CA GLU A 129 17.39 -14.37 2.62
C GLU A 129 16.90 -15.74 3.15
N ALA A 130 16.98 -16.80 2.34
CA ALA A 130 16.56 -18.14 2.72
C ALA A 130 17.63 -18.86 3.54
N ASP A 131 17.25 -19.39 4.69
CA ASP A 131 18.03 -20.40 5.39
C ASP A 131 17.72 -21.80 4.84
N GLU A 132 18.51 -22.83 5.23
CA GLU A 132 18.37 -24.19 4.72
C GLU A 132 17.01 -24.85 5.08
N GLU A 133 16.26 -24.29 6.02
CA GLU A 133 14.95 -24.80 6.48
C GLU A 133 13.77 -24.03 5.90
N THR A 134 13.99 -22.98 5.10
CA THR A 134 12.91 -22.15 4.56
C THR A 134 12.12 -22.88 3.48
N ILE A 135 10.84 -23.11 3.73
CA ILE A 135 9.90 -23.73 2.78
C ILE A 135 9.07 -22.62 2.09
N TYR A 136 9.20 -22.56 0.76
CA TYR A 136 8.40 -21.62 -0.04
C TYR A 136 7.18 -22.33 -0.64
N PHE A 137 6.00 -21.74 -0.45
CA PHE A 137 4.78 -22.15 -1.14
C PHE A 137 4.58 -21.24 -2.34
N HIS A 138 4.56 -21.81 -3.53
CA HIS A 138 4.28 -21.09 -4.75
C HIS A 138 2.87 -21.42 -5.27
N ASP A 139 1.98 -20.43 -5.26
CA ASP A 139 0.66 -20.52 -5.89
C ASP A 139 0.64 -19.68 -7.16
N GLY A 140 0.47 -20.36 -8.29
CA GLY A 140 0.40 -19.75 -9.61
C GLY A 140 -1.04 -19.55 -10.08
N THR A 141 -1.47 -18.30 -10.19
CA THR A 141 -2.78 -17.96 -10.75
C THR A 141 -2.67 -17.57 -12.23
N GLU A 142 -3.35 -18.31 -13.11
CA GLU A 142 -3.42 -17.94 -14.52
C GLU A 142 -4.34 -16.72 -14.71
N ARG A 143 -3.82 -15.70 -15.38
CA ARG A 143 -4.63 -14.56 -15.80
C ARG A 143 -5.02 -14.73 -17.27
N PRO A 144 -6.32 -14.72 -17.63
CA PRO A 144 -6.73 -14.73 -19.02
C PRO A 144 -6.21 -13.47 -19.71
N ILE A 145 -5.50 -13.67 -20.82
CA ILE A 145 -5.04 -12.60 -21.70
C ILE A 145 -5.77 -12.68 -23.04
N PRO A 146 -5.96 -11.59 -23.77
CA PRO A 146 -6.44 -11.62 -25.13
C PRO A 146 -5.56 -12.55 -25.98
N ARG A 147 -6.19 -13.44 -26.76
CA ARG A 147 -5.44 -14.37 -27.60
C ARG A 147 -4.60 -13.62 -28.63
N PRO A 148 -3.28 -13.77 -28.64
CA PRO A 148 -2.43 -13.11 -29.63
C PRO A 148 -2.78 -13.57 -31.06
N SER A 149 -2.64 -12.69 -32.03
CA SER A 149 -2.85 -13.06 -33.45
C SER A 149 -1.68 -13.86 -34.03
N ASN A 150 -0.50 -13.74 -33.46
CA ASN A 150 0.71 -14.44 -33.89
C ASN A 150 0.75 -15.87 -33.31
N PRO A 151 0.88 -16.94 -34.17
CA PRO A 151 0.92 -18.32 -33.71
C PRO A 151 2.07 -18.65 -32.72
N GLU A 152 3.24 -18.07 -32.88
CA GLU A 152 4.37 -18.29 -31.98
C GLU A 152 4.10 -17.73 -30.57
N GLN A 153 3.49 -16.54 -30.50
CA GLN A 153 3.05 -15.97 -29.23
C GLN A 153 1.90 -16.76 -28.61
N GLN A 154 0.99 -17.31 -29.42
CA GLN A 154 -0.05 -18.20 -28.92
C GLN A 154 0.55 -19.45 -28.24
N GLN A 155 1.58 -20.03 -28.81
CA GLN A 155 2.27 -21.18 -28.23
C GLN A 155 2.99 -20.84 -26.93
N LEU A 156 3.64 -19.67 -26.88
CA LEU A 156 4.36 -19.19 -25.70
C LEU A 156 3.44 -18.97 -24.47
N TYR A 157 2.22 -18.48 -24.72
CA TYR A 157 1.25 -18.19 -23.67
C TYR A 157 0.24 -19.32 -23.41
N TYR A 158 0.43 -20.47 -24.04
CA TYR A 158 -0.47 -21.62 -23.88
C TYR A 158 -0.14 -22.39 -22.59
N SER A 159 -1.07 -22.36 -21.62
CA SER A 159 -0.90 -23.02 -20.32
C SER A 159 -1.14 -24.52 -20.31
N GLY A 160 -1.71 -25.07 -21.37
CA GLY A 160 -2.09 -26.49 -21.45
C GLY A 160 -3.33 -26.89 -20.66
N LYS A 161 -3.90 -26.02 -19.83
CA LYS A 161 -5.16 -26.30 -19.12
C LYS A 161 -6.35 -26.24 -20.09
N LYS A 162 -7.05 -27.35 -20.25
CA LYS A 162 -8.32 -27.38 -21.00
C LYS A 162 -9.37 -26.63 -20.20
N THR A 163 -9.88 -25.53 -20.74
CA THR A 163 -11.11 -24.90 -20.27
C THR A 163 -12.26 -25.87 -20.54
N THR A 164 -12.81 -26.47 -19.49
CA THR A 164 -14.04 -27.28 -19.61
C THR A 164 -15.15 -26.32 -20.01
N ARG A 165 -15.53 -26.38 -21.31
CA ARG A 165 -16.77 -25.74 -21.78
C ARG A 165 -17.92 -26.50 -21.11
N HIS A 166 -18.61 -25.88 -20.18
CA HIS A 166 -19.94 -26.36 -19.79
C HIS A 166 -20.83 -26.19 -20.99
N GLN A 167 -21.13 -27.29 -21.63
CA GLN A 167 -22.27 -27.35 -22.57
C GLN A 167 -23.54 -27.10 -21.77
N LYS A 168 -24.33 -26.12 -22.22
CA LYS A 168 -25.71 -25.92 -21.77
C LYS A 168 -26.59 -27.03 -22.29
#